data_282153abc53fbf8673b3329d82ff1f5e
#
_entry.id   282153abc53fbf8673b3329d82ff1f5e
#
_cell.length_a   1.000
_cell.length_b   1.000
_cell.length_c   1.000
_cell.angle_alpha   90.00
_cell.angle_beta   90.00
_cell.angle_gamma   90.00
#
_symmetry.space_group_name_H-M   'P 1'
#
loop_
_entity.id
_entity.type
_entity.pdbx_description
1 polymer ?
#
loop_
_entity_poly.entity_id
_entity_poly.type
_entity_poly.pdbx_seq_one_letter_code
_entity_poly.pdbx_strand_id
1 'polypeptide(L)'
;MRKLFLFSLVLLTQHIAAQQQGEDDFGIWYMYFGMNRVSERWSVHTEAQFRYFETSSNFNQLLLRTGGNYHINPNAIATFGYAFIETDGTFQSIPGEENSKENRIFQQFILKNKVWELAFEHRYRLEQRFIDFGNRDDTQHRARYRLQLTLPLTDTFFLNFYDEIFVNLQDNLFGQNRLYFAGGIHITANSSLQLGYLRNQFANAVFDRWQIGFFYNPDLRGIFKK
;
A
#
# COMPACT_ATOMS: atom_id res chain seq x y z
N MET A 1 -33.57 0.10 27.83
CA MET A 1 -32.25 -0.08 28.46
C MET A 1 -31.28 -0.57 27.40
N ARG A 2 -30.46 0.36 26.85
CA ARG A 2 -29.47 0.07 25.82
C ARG A 2 -28.19 -0.42 26.50
N LYS A 3 -27.82 -1.69 26.30
CA LYS A 3 -26.54 -2.21 26.78
C LYS A 3 -25.42 -1.72 25.87
N LEU A 4 -24.61 -0.80 26.40
CA LEU A 4 -23.33 -0.41 25.80
C LEU A 4 -22.35 -1.59 25.95
N PHE A 5 -21.94 -2.19 24.83
CA PHE A 5 -20.80 -3.10 24.81
C PHE A 5 -19.53 -2.24 24.69
N LEU A 6 -18.84 -2.06 25.79
CA LEU A 6 -17.47 -1.54 25.80
C LEU A 6 -16.52 -2.63 25.29
N PHE A 7 -16.00 -2.47 24.08
CA PHE A 7 -14.88 -3.24 23.59
C PHE A 7 -13.59 -2.63 24.16
N SER A 8 -13.04 -3.23 25.21
CA SER A 8 -11.73 -2.83 25.73
C SER A 8 -10.64 -3.38 24.80
N LEU A 9 -10.06 -2.49 23.99
CA LEU A 9 -8.90 -2.76 23.17
C LEU A 9 -7.67 -2.78 24.08
N VAL A 10 -7.16 -3.97 24.42
CA VAL A 10 -5.91 -4.13 25.15
C VAL A 10 -4.75 -3.87 24.19
N LEU A 11 -4.16 -2.69 24.26
CA LEU A 11 -2.91 -2.34 23.58
C LEU A 11 -1.74 -3.02 24.33
N LEU A 12 -1.29 -4.16 23.82
CA LEU A 12 -0.01 -4.76 24.23
C LEU A 12 1.12 -3.96 23.60
N THR A 13 1.69 -3.04 24.34
CA THR A 13 2.94 -2.36 24.00
C THR A 13 4.11 -3.28 24.33
N GLN A 14 4.63 -3.97 23.33
CA GLN A 14 5.93 -4.63 23.45
C GLN A 14 7.03 -3.66 22.99
N HIS A 15 7.82 -3.18 23.90
CA HIS A 15 9.04 -2.45 23.60
C HIS A 15 10.12 -3.45 23.17
N ILE A 16 10.42 -3.51 21.89
CA ILE A 16 11.61 -4.21 21.39
C ILE A 16 12.63 -3.12 21.06
N ALA A 17 13.65 -3.03 21.90
CA ALA A 17 14.79 -2.14 21.69
C ALA A 17 15.84 -2.87 20.84
N ALA A 18 15.88 -2.57 19.54
CA ALA A 18 17.04 -2.71 18.68
C ALA A 18 16.89 -1.71 17.55
N GLN A 19 17.24 -0.46 17.79
CA GLN A 19 17.07 0.63 16.87
C GLN A 19 18.43 1.05 16.32
N GLN A 20 18.57 1.03 14.98
CA GLN A 20 19.68 1.70 14.31
C GLN A 20 19.40 3.20 14.28
N GLN A 21 20.37 4.01 14.71
CA GLN A 21 20.27 5.48 14.72
C GLN A 21 19.93 6.00 13.33
N GLY A 22 18.83 6.78 13.19
CA GLY A 22 18.35 7.43 11.98
C GLY A 22 17.20 6.75 11.26
N GLU A 23 16.97 5.46 11.44
CA GLU A 23 15.80 4.76 10.88
C GLU A 23 14.52 5.03 11.68
N ASP A 24 14.66 5.59 12.89
CA ASP A 24 13.57 5.88 13.83
C ASP A 24 12.81 7.16 13.50
N ASP A 25 13.35 8.00 12.63
CA ASP A 25 12.69 9.21 12.22
C ASP A 25 11.44 8.89 11.38
N PHE A 26 10.41 9.73 11.55
CA PHE A 26 9.18 9.61 10.81
C PHE A 26 9.43 9.86 9.32
N GLY A 27 9.73 8.80 8.58
CA GLY A 27 9.83 8.87 7.13
C GLY A 27 8.46 9.13 6.48
N ILE A 28 8.48 9.60 5.25
CA ILE A 28 7.27 9.93 4.51
C ILE A 28 7.20 9.19 3.17
N TRP A 29 5.98 8.81 2.79
CA TRP A 29 5.68 8.22 1.49
C TRP A 29 4.72 9.11 0.72
N TYR A 30 5.17 9.63 -0.41
CA TYR A 30 4.32 10.31 -1.39
C TYR A 30 3.84 9.30 -2.42
N MET A 31 2.52 9.18 -2.56
CA MET A 31 1.94 8.12 -3.35
C MET A 31 0.88 8.64 -4.30
N TYR A 32 0.90 8.13 -5.52
CA TYR A 32 -0.15 8.28 -6.51
C TYR A 32 -0.76 6.91 -6.82
N PHE A 33 -2.07 6.87 -6.90
CA PHE A 33 -2.85 5.69 -7.31
C PHE A 33 -3.88 6.08 -8.37
N GLY A 34 -3.88 5.37 -9.49
CA GLY A 34 -4.83 5.56 -10.57
C GLY A 34 -5.57 4.26 -10.92
N MET A 35 -6.88 4.39 -11.14
CA MET A 35 -7.69 3.35 -11.76
C MET A 35 -8.36 3.95 -13.00
N ASN A 36 -7.68 3.88 -14.12
CA ASN A 36 -8.04 4.54 -15.37
C ASN A 36 -9.03 3.67 -16.16
N ARG A 37 -10.32 4.00 -16.12
CA ARG A 37 -11.38 3.23 -16.79
C ARG A 37 -11.28 3.35 -18.30
N VAL A 38 -10.99 2.25 -19.00
CA VAL A 38 -10.82 2.24 -20.47
C VAL A 38 -11.97 1.55 -21.22
N SER A 39 -12.72 0.66 -20.54
CA SER A 39 -13.93 0.05 -21.08
C SER A 39 -14.90 -0.32 -19.96
N GLU A 40 -16.06 -0.94 -20.29
CA GLU A 40 -17.05 -1.37 -19.30
C GLU A 40 -16.47 -2.39 -18.29
N ARG A 41 -15.54 -3.22 -18.73
CA ARG A 41 -14.95 -4.29 -17.89
C ARG A 41 -13.46 -4.12 -17.64
N TRP A 42 -12.79 -3.11 -18.24
CA TRP A 42 -11.35 -2.96 -18.08
C TRP A 42 -10.97 -1.58 -17.56
N SER A 43 -10.01 -1.56 -16.67
CA SER A 43 -9.27 -0.36 -16.28
C SER A 43 -7.79 -0.65 -16.19
N VAL A 44 -6.97 0.38 -16.31
CA VAL A 44 -5.52 0.32 -16.13
C VAL A 44 -5.19 0.84 -14.75
N HIS A 45 -4.57 0.01 -13.93
CA HIS A 45 -3.96 0.42 -12.67
C HIS A 45 -2.64 1.14 -12.94
N THR A 46 -2.45 2.30 -12.33
CA THR A 46 -1.19 3.04 -12.33
C THR A 46 -0.87 3.46 -10.90
N GLU A 47 0.40 3.33 -10.51
CA GLU A 47 0.83 3.67 -9.16
C GLU A 47 2.29 4.13 -9.19
N ALA A 48 2.57 5.22 -8.49
CA ALA A 48 3.91 5.71 -8.24
C ALA A 48 4.05 6.04 -6.75
N GLN A 49 5.14 5.59 -6.14
CA GLN A 49 5.44 5.90 -4.74
C GLN A 49 6.89 6.35 -4.64
N PHE A 50 7.07 7.49 -3.98
CA PHE A 50 8.36 8.02 -3.58
C PHE A 50 8.42 7.97 -2.06
N ARG A 51 9.37 7.23 -1.53
CA ARG A 51 9.51 6.99 -0.10
C ARG A 51 10.83 7.57 0.36
N TYR A 52 10.79 8.21 1.50
CA TYR A 52 11.95 8.85 2.14
C TYR A 52 12.04 8.39 3.58
N PHE A 53 13.26 8.27 4.08
CA PHE A 53 13.52 8.04 5.50
C PHE A 53 13.19 9.26 6.36
N GLU A 54 13.26 10.46 5.77
CA GLU A 54 12.93 11.74 6.38
C GLU A 54 11.78 12.40 5.60
N THR A 55 11.36 13.60 5.99
CA THR A 55 10.19 14.27 5.40
C THR A 55 10.34 14.61 3.92
N SER A 56 11.54 14.98 3.46
CA SER A 56 11.78 15.37 2.05
C SER A 56 13.21 15.09 1.57
N SER A 57 14.01 14.49 2.41
CA SER A 57 15.42 14.14 2.17
C SER A 57 15.63 12.66 2.45
N ASN A 58 16.81 12.17 2.14
CA ASN A 58 17.21 10.79 2.40
C ASN A 58 16.29 9.78 1.72
N PHE A 59 16.52 9.57 0.43
CA PHE A 59 15.72 8.66 -0.41
C PHE A 59 15.78 7.24 0.14
N ASN A 60 14.61 6.58 0.20
CA ASN A 60 14.51 5.18 0.59
C ASN A 60 14.05 4.28 -0.57
N GLN A 61 12.94 4.62 -1.24
CA GLN A 61 12.43 3.73 -2.28
C GLN A 61 11.58 4.46 -3.32
N LEU A 62 11.82 4.13 -4.60
CA LEU A 62 10.90 4.36 -5.70
C LEU A 62 10.13 3.07 -6.00
N LEU A 63 8.80 3.16 -6.14
CA LEU A 63 7.98 2.07 -6.63
C LEU A 63 7.09 2.60 -7.75
N LEU A 64 7.23 1.98 -8.93
CA LEU A 64 6.34 2.20 -10.08
C LEU A 64 5.57 0.91 -10.35
N ARG A 65 4.25 1.00 -10.51
CA ARG A 65 3.40 -0.18 -10.75
C ARG A 65 2.35 0.11 -11.80
N THR A 66 2.11 -0.87 -12.65
CA THR A 66 1.01 -0.85 -13.61
C THR A 66 0.36 -2.23 -13.72
N GLY A 67 -0.88 -2.28 -14.22
CA GLY A 67 -1.57 -3.55 -14.42
C GLY A 67 -2.93 -3.39 -15.07
N GLY A 68 -3.40 -4.47 -15.69
CA GLY A 68 -4.76 -4.56 -16.22
C GLY A 68 -5.73 -5.07 -15.14
N ASN A 69 -6.77 -4.30 -14.88
CA ASN A 69 -7.87 -4.71 -14.01
C ASN A 69 -9.05 -5.19 -14.87
N TYR A 70 -9.52 -6.38 -14.61
CA TYR A 70 -10.77 -6.91 -15.15
C TYR A 70 -11.86 -6.83 -14.09
N HIS A 71 -12.91 -6.04 -14.35
CA HIS A 71 -14.07 -5.90 -13.47
C HIS A 71 -15.06 -7.04 -13.74
N ILE A 72 -15.01 -8.08 -12.90
CA ILE A 72 -15.94 -9.22 -12.98
C ILE A 72 -17.36 -8.73 -12.73
N ASN A 73 -17.52 -7.89 -11.72
CA ASN A 73 -18.70 -7.13 -11.36
C ASN A 73 -18.28 -5.86 -10.59
N PRO A 74 -19.20 -4.98 -10.16
CA PRO A 74 -18.85 -3.76 -9.41
C PRO A 74 -18.06 -4.02 -8.10
N ASN A 75 -18.20 -5.22 -7.53
CA ASN A 75 -17.61 -5.59 -6.24
C ASN A 75 -16.42 -6.55 -6.35
N ALA A 76 -16.10 -7.05 -7.54
CA ALA A 76 -15.03 -8.03 -7.73
C ALA A 76 -14.13 -7.63 -8.91
N ILE A 77 -12.84 -7.50 -8.63
CA ILE A 77 -11.83 -7.07 -9.62
C ILE A 77 -10.66 -8.05 -9.57
N ALA A 78 -10.30 -8.60 -10.72
CA ALA A 78 -9.07 -9.36 -10.90
C ALA A 78 -8.03 -8.48 -11.59
N THR A 79 -6.77 -8.52 -11.13
CA THR A 79 -5.68 -7.72 -11.68
C THR A 79 -4.47 -8.59 -11.97
N PHE A 80 -3.84 -8.36 -13.12
CA PHE A 80 -2.50 -8.83 -13.42
C PHE A 80 -1.61 -7.64 -13.74
N GLY A 81 -0.40 -7.60 -13.19
CA GLY A 81 0.43 -6.43 -13.38
C GLY A 81 1.91 -6.65 -13.07
N TYR A 82 2.64 -5.57 -13.24
CA TYR A 82 4.08 -5.47 -13.09
C TYR A 82 4.43 -4.27 -12.21
N ALA A 83 5.52 -4.40 -11.45
CA ALA A 83 6.10 -3.28 -10.72
C ALA A 83 7.63 -3.30 -10.86
N PHE A 84 8.19 -2.10 -10.96
CA PHE A 84 9.61 -1.83 -10.81
C PHE A 84 9.82 -1.13 -9.47
N ILE A 85 10.79 -1.59 -8.70
CA ILE A 85 11.14 -1.00 -7.41
C ILE A 85 12.64 -0.81 -7.35
N GLU A 86 13.07 0.37 -6.93
CA GLU A 86 14.44 0.70 -6.59
C GLU A 86 14.50 1.09 -5.12
N THR A 87 15.40 0.48 -4.36
CA THR A 87 15.49 0.68 -2.90
C THR A 87 16.91 0.99 -2.50
N ASP A 88 17.08 2.14 -1.87
CA ASP A 88 18.20 2.44 -0.98
C ASP A 88 17.83 1.87 0.40
N GLY A 89 18.54 0.83 0.82
CA GLY A 89 18.24 0.09 2.06
C GLY A 89 18.84 0.73 3.30
N THR A 90 19.70 1.75 3.15
CA THR A 90 20.46 2.34 4.25
C THR A 90 20.06 3.78 4.51
N PHE A 91 20.00 4.14 5.78
CA PHE A 91 19.76 5.54 6.18
C PHE A 91 20.99 6.41 5.91
N GLN A 92 22.18 5.87 6.08
CA GLN A 92 23.45 6.59 5.85
C GLN A 92 23.89 6.35 4.40
N SER A 93 24.21 7.43 3.69
CA SER A 93 24.81 7.33 2.38
C SER A 93 26.21 6.71 2.46
N ILE A 94 26.36 5.49 1.98
CA ILE A 94 27.63 4.80 1.92
C ILE A 94 28.21 4.97 0.49
N PRO A 95 29.40 5.59 0.35
CA PRO A 95 30.00 5.75 -0.97
C PRO A 95 30.25 4.41 -1.68
N GLY A 96 29.69 4.26 -2.89
CA GLY A 96 29.82 3.04 -3.70
C GLY A 96 28.81 1.94 -3.39
N GLU A 97 27.84 2.18 -2.50
CA GLU A 97 26.69 1.28 -2.31
C GLU A 97 25.72 1.42 -3.48
N GLU A 98 25.30 0.29 -4.04
CA GLU A 98 24.33 0.24 -5.11
C GLU A 98 22.94 -0.02 -4.55
N ASN A 99 21.94 0.73 -5.03
CA ASN A 99 20.54 0.48 -4.74
C ASN A 99 20.11 -0.89 -5.26
N SER A 100 19.35 -1.63 -4.47
CA SER A 100 18.72 -2.85 -4.97
C SER A 100 17.61 -2.51 -5.97
N LYS A 101 17.50 -3.33 -7.03
CA LYS A 101 16.46 -3.20 -8.06
C LYS A 101 15.59 -4.44 -8.05
N GLU A 102 14.29 -4.24 -8.11
CA GLU A 102 13.33 -5.35 -8.10
C GLU A 102 12.35 -5.22 -9.26
N ASN A 103 12.25 -6.29 -10.05
CA ASN A 103 11.19 -6.52 -11.01
C ASN A 103 10.16 -7.43 -10.37
N ARG A 104 8.88 -7.06 -10.41
CA ARG A 104 7.82 -7.80 -9.74
C ARG A 104 6.65 -8.05 -10.66
N ILE A 105 6.24 -9.30 -10.76
CA ILE A 105 4.95 -9.67 -11.34
C ILE A 105 3.97 -9.88 -10.20
N PHE A 106 2.72 -9.45 -10.37
CA PHE A 106 1.70 -9.67 -9.35
C PHE A 106 0.35 -10.04 -9.94
N GLN A 107 -0.37 -10.88 -9.21
CA GLN A 107 -1.77 -11.18 -9.39
C GLN A 107 -2.52 -10.66 -8.18
N GLN A 108 -3.67 -10.04 -8.40
CA GLN A 108 -4.45 -9.47 -7.33
C GLN A 108 -5.93 -9.73 -7.55
N PHE A 109 -6.62 -9.96 -6.44
CA PHE A 109 -8.07 -10.07 -6.41
C PHE A 109 -8.62 -9.13 -5.34
N ILE A 110 -9.57 -8.30 -5.70
CA ILE A 110 -10.25 -7.35 -4.82
C ILE A 110 -11.70 -7.76 -4.72
N LEU A 111 -12.20 -7.88 -3.48
CA LEU A 111 -13.62 -7.99 -3.15
C LEU A 111 -14.04 -6.78 -2.32
N LYS A 112 -15.21 -6.22 -2.65
CA LYS A 112 -15.81 -5.08 -1.96
C LYS A 112 -17.17 -5.46 -1.42
N ASN A 113 -17.46 -5.02 -0.21
CA ASN A 113 -18.79 -5.08 0.36
C ASN A 113 -19.05 -3.85 1.23
N LYS A 114 -20.30 -3.60 1.55
CA LYS A 114 -20.72 -2.51 2.43
C LYS A 114 -21.60 -3.08 3.53
N VAL A 115 -21.36 -2.64 4.77
CA VAL A 115 -22.20 -2.92 5.92
C VAL A 115 -22.55 -1.59 6.56
N TRP A 116 -23.81 -1.21 6.50
CA TRP A 116 -24.28 0.15 6.81
C TRP A 116 -23.50 1.19 5.99
N GLU A 117 -22.84 2.14 6.64
CA GLU A 117 -22.02 3.17 5.97
C GLU A 117 -20.57 2.74 5.76
N LEU A 118 -20.13 1.65 6.39
CA LEU A 118 -18.76 1.16 6.28
C LEU A 118 -18.56 0.40 4.97
N ALA A 119 -17.62 0.88 4.16
CA ALA A 119 -17.16 0.17 2.96
C ALA A 119 -15.93 -0.68 3.30
N PHE A 120 -16.00 -1.95 2.97
CA PHE A 120 -14.92 -2.92 3.15
C PHE A 120 -14.30 -3.27 1.80
N GLU A 121 -12.98 -3.35 1.76
CA GLU A 121 -12.23 -3.87 0.63
C GLU A 121 -11.26 -4.95 1.12
N HIS A 122 -11.41 -6.15 0.59
CA HIS A 122 -10.51 -7.28 0.78
C HIS A 122 -9.60 -7.38 -0.43
N ARG A 123 -8.30 -7.32 -0.24
CA ARG A 123 -7.32 -7.46 -1.31
C ARG A 123 -6.41 -8.64 -1.04
N TYR A 124 -6.45 -9.62 -1.93
CA TYR A 124 -5.55 -10.75 -1.99
C TYR A 124 -4.53 -10.50 -3.08
N ARG A 125 -3.24 -10.69 -2.81
CA ARG A 125 -2.19 -10.48 -3.81
C ARG A 125 -1.11 -11.53 -3.68
N LEU A 126 -0.72 -12.07 -4.82
CA LEU A 126 0.49 -12.91 -4.98
C LEU A 126 1.53 -12.10 -5.74
N GLU A 127 2.78 -12.20 -5.32
CA GLU A 127 3.90 -11.47 -5.91
C GLU A 127 5.07 -12.43 -6.18
N GLN A 128 5.61 -12.38 -7.40
CA GLN A 128 6.89 -12.96 -7.78
C GLN A 128 7.88 -11.80 -7.89
N ARG A 129 8.90 -11.82 -7.06
CA ARG A 129 9.85 -10.74 -6.87
C ARG A 129 11.21 -11.21 -7.37
N PHE A 130 11.77 -10.54 -8.37
CA PHE A 130 13.09 -10.76 -8.93
C PHE A 130 13.96 -9.60 -8.50
N ILE A 131 14.84 -9.83 -7.53
CA ILE A 131 15.59 -8.80 -6.83
C ILE A 131 17.06 -8.92 -7.19
N ASP A 132 17.61 -7.82 -7.69
CA ASP A 132 19.04 -7.62 -7.94
C ASP A 132 19.60 -6.76 -6.80
N PHE A 133 20.55 -7.31 -6.04
CA PHE A 133 21.28 -6.62 -4.98
C PHE A 133 22.65 -6.10 -5.45
N GLY A 134 22.92 -6.07 -6.76
CA GLY A 134 24.20 -5.71 -7.34
C GLY A 134 25.24 -6.83 -7.30
N ASN A 135 25.37 -7.52 -6.17
CA ASN A 135 26.32 -8.63 -5.98
C ASN A 135 25.66 -10.03 -6.03
N ARG A 136 24.33 -10.10 -6.00
CA ARG A 136 23.54 -11.33 -6.08
C ARG A 136 22.13 -11.06 -6.53
N ASP A 137 21.55 -12.05 -7.19
CA ASP A 137 20.13 -12.10 -7.52
C ASP A 137 19.36 -12.97 -6.53
N ASP A 138 18.11 -12.63 -6.29
CA ASP A 138 17.20 -13.41 -5.46
C ASP A 138 15.80 -13.44 -6.08
N THR A 139 15.14 -14.60 -5.98
CA THR A 139 13.75 -14.76 -6.41
C THR A 139 12.89 -15.13 -5.22
N GLN A 140 11.93 -14.28 -4.89
CA GLN A 140 11.06 -14.46 -3.75
C GLN A 140 9.59 -14.50 -4.17
N HIS A 141 8.81 -15.32 -3.49
CA HIS A 141 7.37 -15.39 -3.63
C HIS A 141 6.69 -14.93 -2.35
N ARG A 142 5.65 -14.09 -2.49
CA ARG A 142 4.98 -13.49 -1.34
C ARG A 142 3.47 -13.44 -1.57
N ALA A 143 2.72 -13.86 -0.55
CA ALA A 143 1.28 -13.64 -0.47
C ALA A 143 0.99 -12.44 0.44
N ARG A 144 -0.07 -11.68 0.10
CA ARG A 144 -0.52 -10.53 0.90
C ARG A 144 -2.03 -10.55 1.02
N TYR A 145 -2.50 -10.21 2.20
CA TYR A 145 -3.93 -9.93 2.44
C TYR A 145 -4.07 -8.57 3.10
N ARG A 146 -4.94 -7.71 2.55
CA ARG A 146 -5.31 -6.42 3.14
C ARG A 146 -6.81 -6.36 3.35
N LEU A 147 -7.20 -6.03 4.57
CA LEU A 147 -8.55 -5.58 4.90
C LEU A 147 -8.52 -4.07 5.06
N GLN A 148 -9.28 -3.36 4.23
CA GLN A 148 -9.43 -1.92 4.31
C GLN A 148 -10.86 -1.55 4.63
N LEU A 149 -11.04 -0.57 5.53
CA LEU A 149 -12.30 0.02 5.90
C LEU A 149 -12.30 1.50 5.53
N THR A 150 -13.38 1.95 4.89
CA THR A 150 -13.60 3.37 4.62
C THR A 150 -14.91 3.78 5.26
N LEU A 151 -14.84 4.81 6.12
CA LEU A 151 -15.98 5.41 6.78
C LEU A 151 -16.21 6.82 6.21
N PRO A 152 -17.27 7.06 5.41
CA PRO A 152 -17.63 8.42 5.02
C PRO A 152 -18.12 9.20 6.26
N LEU A 153 -17.61 10.38 6.47
CA LEU A 153 -18.06 11.30 7.52
C LEU A 153 -19.05 12.31 6.95
N THR A 154 -18.77 12.78 5.75
CA THR A 154 -19.61 13.68 4.95
C THR A 154 -19.43 13.32 3.48
N ASP A 155 -20.07 14.06 2.56
CA ASP A 155 -19.83 13.90 1.12
C ASP A 155 -18.38 14.25 0.71
N THR A 156 -17.69 15.02 1.55
CA THR A 156 -16.32 15.51 1.28
C THR A 156 -15.27 14.77 2.09
N PHE A 157 -15.53 14.44 3.35
CA PHE A 157 -14.54 13.89 4.27
C PHE A 157 -14.81 12.42 4.60
N PHE A 158 -13.74 11.63 4.71
CA PHE A 158 -13.81 10.22 5.10
C PHE A 158 -12.60 9.80 5.95
N LEU A 159 -12.76 8.70 6.67
CA LEU A 159 -11.66 8.01 7.34
C LEU A 159 -11.35 6.72 6.59
N ASN A 160 -10.08 6.34 6.58
CA ASN A 160 -9.59 5.12 5.99
C ASN A 160 -8.70 4.37 6.99
N PHE A 161 -8.94 3.08 7.12
CA PHE A 161 -8.14 2.16 7.94
C PHE A 161 -7.78 0.95 7.11
N TYR A 162 -6.58 0.42 7.26
CA TYR A 162 -6.31 -0.92 6.79
C TYR A 162 -5.31 -1.66 7.68
N ASP A 163 -5.46 -2.97 7.67
CA ASP A 163 -4.46 -3.93 8.12
C ASP A 163 -4.03 -4.78 6.94
N GLU A 164 -2.72 -4.91 6.73
CA GLU A 164 -2.16 -5.71 5.64
C GLU A 164 -1.05 -6.62 6.15
N ILE A 165 -1.26 -7.92 6.04
CA ILE A 165 -0.27 -8.94 6.35
C ILE A 165 0.46 -9.40 5.07
N PHE A 166 1.76 -9.64 5.20
CA PHE A 166 2.63 -10.15 4.16
C PHE A 166 3.22 -11.48 4.62
N VAL A 167 3.00 -12.50 3.83
CA VAL A 167 3.46 -13.86 4.08
C VAL A 167 4.47 -14.24 3.01
N ASN A 168 5.71 -14.49 3.41
CA ASN A 168 6.71 -15.06 2.51
C ASN A 168 6.39 -16.53 2.29
N LEU A 169 6.50 -16.99 1.05
CA LEU A 169 6.26 -18.40 0.71
C LEU A 169 7.55 -19.25 0.73
N GLN A 170 8.64 -18.64 1.17
CA GLN A 170 9.97 -19.22 1.36
C GLN A 170 10.51 -18.78 2.72
N ASP A 171 11.28 -19.61 3.37
CA ASP A 171 11.94 -19.34 4.66
C ASP A 171 10.98 -18.89 5.78
N ASN A 172 11.24 -17.74 6.40
CA ASN A 172 10.39 -17.20 7.47
C ASN A 172 9.05 -16.73 6.92
N LEU A 173 7.97 -17.39 7.30
CA LEU A 173 6.60 -17.11 6.82
C LEU A 173 6.17 -15.66 7.09
N PHE A 174 6.46 -15.11 8.26
CA PHE A 174 6.10 -13.74 8.57
C PHE A 174 7.04 -12.76 7.85
N GLY A 175 6.51 -12.02 6.88
CA GLY A 175 7.25 -10.99 6.18
C GLY A 175 7.15 -9.65 6.91
N GLN A 176 5.95 -9.11 7.00
CA GLN A 176 5.65 -7.87 7.72
C GLN A 176 4.14 -7.71 7.93
N ASN A 177 3.76 -6.80 8.81
CA ASN A 177 2.39 -6.30 8.96
C ASN A 177 2.36 -4.78 8.83
N ARG A 178 1.31 -4.26 8.22
CA ARG A 178 1.07 -2.82 8.07
C ARG A 178 -0.29 -2.46 8.63
N LEU A 179 -0.27 -1.61 9.65
CA LEU A 179 -1.46 -0.98 10.19
C LEU A 179 -1.49 0.49 9.77
N TYR A 180 -2.59 0.92 9.15
CA TYR A 180 -2.75 2.26 8.58
C TYR A 180 -4.02 2.93 9.05
N PHE A 181 -3.92 4.23 9.30
CA PHE A 181 -5.04 5.12 9.57
C PHE A 181 -4.86 6.44 8.82
N ALA A 182 -5.91 6.96 8.19
CA ALA A 182 -5.88 8.22 7.47
C ALA A 182 -7.19 9.00 7.55
N GLY A 183 -7.06 10.32 7.48
CA GLY A 183 -8.10 11.22 7.05
C GLY A 183 -8.01 11.45 5.53
N GLY A 184 -9.15 11.51 4.86
CA GLY A 184 -9.22 11.74 3.43
C GLY A 184 -10.24 12.81 3.06
N ILE A 185 -9.99 13.47 1.92
CA ILE A 185 -10.88 14.46 1.33
C ILE A 185 -11.13 14.12 -0.15
N HIS A 186 -12.39 14.12 -0.57
CA HIS A 186 -12.78 14.08 -1.98
C HIS A 186 -12.58 15.47 -2.59
N ILE A 187 -11.66 15.58 -3.57
CA ILE A 187 -11.40 16.83 -4.31
C ILE A 187 -12.40 16.97 -5.46
N THR A 188 -12.65 15.86 -6.14
CA THR A 188 -13.66 15.72 -7.20
C THR A 188 -14.35 14.37 -7.05
N ALA A 189 -15.37 14.08 -7.88
CA ALA A 189 -16.00 12.76 -7.94
C ALA A 189 -15.01 11.61 -8.25
N ASN A 190 -13.89 11.93 -8.91
CA ASN A 190 -12.90 10.95 -9.37
C ASN A 190 -11.54 11.09 -8.68
N SER A 191 -11.37 12.04 -7.75
CA SER A 191 -10.09 12.25 -7.10
C SER A 191 -10.24 12.50 -5.60
N SER A 192 -9.28 11.99 -4.83
CA SER A 192 -9.18 12.21 -3.40
C SER A 192 -7.72 12.31 -2.94
N LEU A 193 -7.54 13.00 -1.84
CA LEU A 193 -6.27 13.11 -1.12
C LEU A 193 -6.42 12.47 0.25
N GLN A 194 -5.41 11.74 0.69
CA GLN A 194 -5.35 11.16 2.04
C GLN A 194 -4.04 11.54 2.70
N LEU A 195 -4.13 11.89 3.98
CA LEU A 195 -2.98 12.01 4.88
C LEU A 195 -3.14 10.98 5.99
N GLY A 196 -2.17 10.11 6.14
CA GLY A 196 -2.26 9.00 7.06
C GLY A 196 -0.95 8.64 7.75
N TYR A 197 -1.10 7.86 8.80
CA TYR A 197 -0.04 7.25 9.56
C TYR A 197 -0.01 5.75 9.28
N LEU A 198 1.17 5.23 9.04
CA LEU A 198 1.44 3.81 8.83
C LEU A 198 2.42 3.31 9.87
N ARG A 199 2.04 2.27 10.60
CA ARG A 199 2.94 1.44 11.38
C ARG A 199 3.30 0.21 10.56
N ASN A 200 4.59 0.05 10.25
CA ASN A 200 5.11 -1.04 9.45
C ASN A 200 5.98 -1.94 10.33
N GLN A 201 5.47 -3.11 10.70
CA GLN A 201 6.10 -4.05 11.60
C GLN A 201 6.73 -5.20 10.82
N PHE A 202 8.01 -5.43 11.05
CA PHE A 202 8.78 -6.60 10.64
C PHE A 202 9.01 -7.52 11.84
N ALA A 203 9.66 -8.67 11.63
CA ALA A 203 9.96 -9.59 12.72
C ALA A 203 10.82 -8.95 13.84
N ASN A 204 11.79 -8.10 13.48
CA ASN A 204 12.77 -7.53 14.39
C ASN A 204 12.81 -5.99 14.39
N ALA A 205 11.90 -5.33 13.68
CA ALA A 205 11.88 -3.88 13.55
C ALA A 205 10.47 -3.33 13.37
N VAL A 206 10.24 -2.10 13.80
CA VAL A 206 8.98 -1.37 13.60
C VAL A 206 9.34 0.01 13.09
N PHE A 207 8.72 0.42 11.97
CA PHE A 207 8.92 1.74 11.39
C PHE A 207 7.60 2.47 11.29
N ASP A 208 7.57 3.68 11.75
CA ASP A 208 6.43 4.59 11.68
C ASP A 208 6.62 5.57 10.52
N ARG A 209 5.60 5.76 9.68
CA ARG A 209 5.69 6.54 8.45
C ARG A 209 4.44 7.39 8.23
N TRP A 210 4.64 8.60 7.77
CA TRP A 210 3.55 9.39 7.19
C TRP A 210 3.30 8.95 5.76
N GLN A 211 2.05 9.00 5.33
CA GLN A 211 1.67 8.74 3.93
C GLN A 211 0.80 9.87 3.42
N ILE A 212 1.19 10.45 2.28
CA ILE A 212 0.37 11.36 1.50
C ILE A 212 0.00 10.63 0.21
N GLY A 213 -1.27 10.31 0.06
CA GLY A 213 -1.79 9.56 -1.09
C GLY A 213 -2.75 10.38 -1.93
N PHE A 214 -2.44 10.57 -3.21
CA PHE A 214 -3.36 11.12 -4.19
C PHE A 214 -3.95 9.98 -5.02
N PHE A 215 -5.27 9.92 -5.07
CA PHE A 215 -6.05 8.92 -5.81
C PHE A 215 -6.78 9.60 -6.95
N TYR A 216 -6.63 9.07 -8.18
CA TYR A 216 -7.30 9.60 -9.35
C TYR A 216 -7.83 8.48 -10.24
N ASN A 217 -9.14 8.42 -10.42
CA ASN A 217 -9.85 7.34 -11.10
C ASN A 217 -10.66 7.89 -12.30
N PRO A 218 -9.99 8.34 -13.38
CA PRO A 218 -10.68 8.94 -14.52
C PRO A 218 -11.45 7.91 -15.33
N ASP A 219 -12.56 8.35 -15.89
CA ASP A 219 -13.28 7.60 -16.92
C ASP A 219 -12.78 8.01 -18.32
N LEU A 220 -11.96 7.17 -18.92
CA LEU A 220 -11.34 7.39 -20.23
C LEU A 220 -12.11 6.70 -21.37
N ARG A 221 -13.27 6.09 -21.09
CA ARG A 221 -14.05 5.35 -22.09
C ARG A 221 -14.46 6.20 -23.29
N GLY A 222 -14.71 7.50 -23.07
CA GLY A 222 -15.04 8.44 -24.15
C GLY A 222 -13.90 8.76 -25.11
N ILE A 223 -12.64 8.59 -24.66
CA ILE A 223 -11.44 8.89 -25.48
C ILE A 223 -11.20 7.79 -26.51
N PHE A 224 -11.56 6.55 -26.19
CA PHE A 224 -11.32 5.37 -27.03
C PHE A 224 -12.52 4.93 -27.85
N LYS A 225 -13.67 5.62 -27.73
CA LYS A 225 -14.81 5.42 -28.64
C LYS A 225 -14.57 6.22 -29.92
N LYS A 226 -14.05 5.57 -30.96
CA LYS A 226 -14.16 6.00 -32.34
C LYS A 226 -15.38 5.37 -33.00
#